data_04ac22d747681723a556b0e83adfb5b9
#
_entry.id   04ac22d747681723a556b0e83adfb5b9
#
_cell.length_a   1.000
_cell.length_b   1.000
_cell.length_c   1.000
_cell.angle_alpha   90.00
_cell.angle_beta   90.00
_cell.angle_gamma   90.00
#
_symmetry.space_group_name_H-M   'P 1'
#
loop_
_entity.id
_entity.type
_entity.pdbx_description
1 polymer ?
#
loop_
_entity_poly.entity_id
_entity_poly.type
_entity_poly.pdbx_seq_one_letter_code
_entity_poly.pdbx_strand_id
1 'polypeptide(L)'
;DELLDLIAKADIGVALLPDYPVYNTSTPVKIFDYYSSAIPCIMTNSEHTNKIFTDCNDAWFSKFNQNDIKEKLEYIISLSKESIAEIGIKGQQRLLDIRNYEKSAKDIATKLEAL
;
A
#
# COMPACT_ATOMS: atom_id res chain seq x y z
N ASP A 1 -14.45 12.56 -8.68
CA ASP A 1 -13.17 13.23 -8.68
C ASP A 1 -12.31 12.73 -9.85
N GLU A 2 -11.81 13.64 -10.66
CA GLU A 2 -10.99 13.32 -11.84
C GLU A 2 -9.72 12.52 -11.48
N LEU A 3 -9.10 12.85 -10.35
CA LEU A 3 -7.90 12.16 -9.89
C LEU A 3 -8.20 10.69 -9.58
N LEU A 4 -9.28 10.43 -8.85
CA LEU A 4 -9.69 9.06 -8.53
C LEU A 4 -10.09 8.28 -9.78
N ASP A 5 -10.73 8.94 -10.75
CA ASP A 5 -11.08 8.31 -12.02
C ASP A 5 -9.84 7.92 -12.82
N LEU A 6 -8.80 8.76 -12.83
CA LEU A 6 -7.53 8.45 -13.48
C LEU A 6 -6.80 7.31 -12.78
N ILE A 7 -6.78 7.30 -11.45
CA ILE A 7 -6.16 6.24 -10.65
C ILE A 7 -6.87 4.91 -10.93
N ALA A 8 -8.20 4.92 -11.01
CA ALA A 8 -8.97 3.70 -11.26
C ALA A 8 -8.67 3.04 -12.60
N LYS A 9 -8.10 3.79 -13.57
CA LYS A 9 -7.70 3.26 -14.88
C LYS A 9 -6.27 2.71 -14.90
N ALA A 10 -5.48 2.98 -13.87
CA ALA A 10 -4.11 2.49 -13.79
C ALA A 10 -4.09 1.01 -13.38
N ASP A 11 -3.10 0.26 -13.85
CA ASP A 11 -2.90 -1.14 -13.44
C ASP A 11 -2.09 -1.24 -12.15
N ILE A 12 -1.13 -0.34 -11.95
CA ILE A 12 -0.28 -0.28 -10.74
C ILE A 12 -0.09 1.16 -10.31
N GLY A 13 0.14 1.35 -9.00
CA GLY A 13 0.51 2.64 -8.44
C GLY A 13 1.98 2.68 -8.06
N VAL A 14 2.54 3.87 -7.98
CA VAL A 14 3.94 4.08 -7.63
C VAL A 14 4.02 5.00 -6.42
N ALA A 15 4.63 4.51 -5.33
CA ALA A 15 4.81 5.27 -4.09
C ALA A 15 6.25 5.10 -3.60
N LEU A 16 7.21 5.59 -4.38
CA LEU A 16 8.63 5.47 -4.11
C LEU A 16 9.15 6.75 -3.44
N LEU A 17 9.76 6.61 -2.26
CA LEU A 17 10.29 7.70 -1.47
C LEU A 17 11.77 7.44 -1.16
N PRO A 18 12.61 8.51 -1.10
CA PRO A 18 13.99 8.37 -0.65
C PRO A 18 14.07 7.80 0.76
N ASP A 19 15.18 7.12 1.05
CA ASP A 19 15.41 6.52 2.37
C ASP A 19 15.90 7.58 3.36
N TYR A 20 14.99 8.45 3.79
CA TYR A 20 15.23 9.43 4.84
C TYR A 20 14.39 9.07 6.07
N PRO A 21 14.91 9.33 7.30
CA PRO A 21 14.16 8.98 8.52
C PRO A 21 12.73 9.55 8.57
N VAL A 22 12.51 10.73 8.00
CA VAL A 22 11.18 11.35 7.98
C VAL A 22 10.16 10.53 7.20
N TYR A 23 10.60 9.72 6.23
CA TYR A 23 9.71 8.89 5.42
C TYR A 23 9.54 7.48 5.97
N ASN A 24 10.44 7.02 6.84
CA ASN A 24 10.42 5.64 7.35
C ASN A 24 9.26 5.36 8.31
N THR A 25 8.70 6.40 8.92
CA THR A 25 7.65 6.27 9.93
C THR A 25 6.27 6.71 9.42
N SER A 26 6.16 7.07 8.14
CA SER A 26 4.89 7.52 7.58
C SER A 26 4.52 6.73 6.33
N THR A 27 3.21 6.51 6.15
CA THR A 27 2.67 5.90 4.94
C THR A 27 2.22 7.03 4.01
N PRO A 28 2.72 7.10 2.76
CA PRO A 28 2.26 8.11 1.81
C PRO A 28 0.76 8.02 1.57
N VAL A 29 0.09 9.18 1.52
CA VAL A 29 -1.36 9.26 1.25
C VAL A 29 -1.73 8.58 -0.08
N LYS A 30 -0.83 8.64 -1.06
CA LYS A 30 -1.03 7.99 -2.37
C LYS A 30 -1.33 6.51 -2.26
N ILE A 31 -0.72 5.80 -1.29
CA ILE A 31 -0.96 4.37 -1.09
C ILE A 31 -2.43 4.12 -0.78
N PHE A 32 -3.02 4.92 0.10
CA PHE A 32 -4.43 4.79 0.43
C PHE A 32 -5.33 5.07 -0.76
N ASP A 33 -5.00 6.08 -1.57
CA ASP A 33 -5.76 6.42 -2.78
C ASP A 33 -5.74 5.26 -3.78
N TYR A 34 -4.58 4.66 -4.03
CA TYR A 34 -4.47 3.52 -4.94
C TYR A 34 -5.27 2.31 -4.44
N TYR A 35 -5.10 1.92 -3.19
CA TYR A 35 -5.78 0.75 -2.65
C TYR A 35 -7.27 0.96 -2.44
N SER A 36 -7.76 2.19 -2.32
CA SER A 36 -9.21 2.44 -2.32
C SER A 36 -9.86 2.01 -3.63
N SER A 37 -9.09 2.01 -4.72
CA SER A 37 -9.52 1.51 -6.04
C SER A 37 -9.00 0.10 -6.33
N ALA A 38 -8.48 -0.61 -5.33
CA ALA A 38 -7.88 -1.94 -5.47
C ALA A 38 -6.72 -1.98 -6.48
N ILE A 39 -5.95 -0.91 -6.57
CA ILE A 39 -4.77 -0.82 -7.42
C ILE A 39 -3.53 -1.14 -6.58
N PRO A 40 -2.77 -2.20 -6.90
CA PRO A 40 -1.58 -2.55 -6.12
C PRO A 40 -0.45 -1.57 -6.39
N CYS A 41 0.40 -1.36 -5.38
CA CYS A 41 1.49 -0.39 -5.45
C CYS A 41 2.85 -1.05 -5.38
N ILE A 42 3.81 -0.49 -6.13
CA ILE A 42 5.23 -0.64 -5.82
C ILE A 42 5.61 0.50 -4.88
N MET A 43 6.21 0.17 -3.75
CA MET A 43 6.51 1.15 -2.71
C MET A 43 7.91 0.95 -2.14
N THR A 44 8.45 1.98 -1.54
CA THR A 44 9.75 1.89 -0.88
C THR A 44 9.65 1.01 0.35
N ASN A 45 10.65 0.14 0.52
CA ASN A 45 10.77 -0.70 1.70
C ASN A 45 11.07 0.19 2.91
N SER A 46 10.12 0.31 3.83
CA SER A 46 10.26 1.09 5.05
C SER A 46 9.70 0.31 6.24
N GLU A 47 10.10 0.70 7.44
CA GLU A 47 9.63 0.05 8.66
C GLU A 47 8.10 0.11 8.77
N HIS A 48 7.50 1.25 8.42
CA HIS A 48 6.06 1.44 8.53
C HIS A 48 5.29 0.61 7.49
N THR A 49 5.72 0.63 6.22
CA THR A 49 5.05 -0.11 5.16
C THR A 49 5.20 -1.62 5.34
N ASN A 50 6.33 -2.08 5.88
CA ASN A 50 6.56 -3.50 6.17
C ASN A 50 5.61 -4.06 7.24
N LYS A 51 5.08 -3.21 8.11
CA LYS A 51 4.09 -3.62 9.12
C LYS A 51 2.70 -3.79 8.53
N ILE A 52 2.42 -3.12 7.41
CA ILE A 52 1.09 -3.13 6.79
C ILE A 52 1.02 -4.18 5.68
N PHE A 53 2.01 -4.21 4.80
CA PHE A 53 1.99 -5.03 3.60
C PHE A 53 3.12 -6.07 3.60
N THR A 54 2.92 -7.13 2.82
CA THR A 54 3.92 -8.18 2.59
C THR A 54 4.34 -8.17 1.12
N ASP A 55 5.65 -8.12 0.88
CA ASP A 55 6.19 -8.10 -0.49
C ASP A 55 5.68 -9.28 -1.31
N CYS A 56 5.28 -9.00 -2.55
CA CYS A 56 4.75 -9.96 -3.52
C CYS A 56 3.42 -10.62 -3.12
N ASN A 57 2.78 -10.20 -2.04
CA ASN A 57 1.47 -10.71 -1.63
C ASN A 57 0.36 -9.69 -1.84
N ASP A 58 0.51 -8.51 -1.25
CA ASP A 58 -0.47 -7.42 -1.33
C ASP A 58 0.15 -6.09 -1.77
N ALA A 59 1.45 -6.08 -2.02
CA ALA A 59 2.20 -4.94 -2.54
C ALA A 59 3.54 -5.43 -3.07
N TRP A 60 4.34 -4.54 -3.65
CA TRP A 60 5.72 -4.82 -4.00
C TRP A 60 6.63 -3.80 -3.34
N PHE A 61 7.73 -4.27 -2.75
CA PHE A 61 8.71 -3.42 -2.11
C PHE A 61 9.98 -3.33 -2.95
N SER A 62 10.59 -2.15 -2.95
CA SER A 62 11.87 -1.90 -3.60
C SER A 62 12.70 -0.98 -2.74
N LYS A 63 14.01 -1.13 -2.77
CA LYS A 63 14.90 -0.12 -2.25
C LYS A 63 14.87 1.10 -3.17
N PHE A 64 15.12 2.28 -2.63
CA PHE A 64 15.10 3.50 -3.43
C PHE A 64 16.43 3.65 -4.20
N ASN A 65 16.63 2.80 -5.20
CA ASN A 65 17.73 2.91 -6.16
C ASN A 65 17.27 2.40 -7.52
N GLN A 66 17.92 2.91 -8.55
CA GLN A 66 17.51 2.68 -9.94
C GLN A 66 17.50 1.19 -10.31
N ASN A 67 18.51 0.43 -9.89
CA ASN A 67 18.61 -0.99 -10.25
C ASN A 67 17.51 -1.82 -9.62
N ASP A 68 17.26 -1.65 -8.31
CA ASP A 68 16.23 -2.40 -7.59
C ASP A 68 14.83 -2.07 -8.10
N ILE A 69 14.57 -0.78 -8.37
CA ILE A 69 13.29 -0.33 -8.92
C ILE A 69 13.07 -0.97 -10.30
N LYS A 70 14.09 -0.94 -11.15
CA LYS A 70 14.02 -1.53 -12.49
C LYS A 70 13.75 -3.03 -12.44
N GLU A 71 14.47 -3.77 -11.60
CA GLU A 71 14.27 -5.21 -11.45
C GLU A 71 12.87 -5.55 -10.97
N LYS A 72 12.37 -4.80 -9.98
CA LYS A 72 11.03 -5.02 -9.45
C LYS A 72 9.96 -4.71 -10.51
N LEU A 73 10.11 -3.63 -11.27
CA LEU A 73 9.19 -3.28 -12.34
C LEU A 73 9.18 -4.34 -13.46
N GLU A 74 10.34 -4.85 -13.83
CA GLU A 74 10.45 -5.93 -14.82
C GLU A 74 9.71 -7.18 -14.34
N TYR A 75 9.85 -7.53 -13.06
CA TYR A 75 9.11 -8.63 -12.45
C TYR A 75 7.61 -8.41 -12.52
N ILE A 76 7.14 -7.21 -12.15
CA ILE A 76 5.70 -6.88 -12.17
C ILE A 76 5.13 -6.96 -13.58
N ILE A 77 5.85 -6.46 -14.59
CA ILE A 77 5.42 -6.50 -15.98
C ILE A 77 5.27 -7.93 -16.48
N SER A 78 6.04 -8.87 -15.93
CA SER A 78 5.95 -10.28 -16.29
C SER A 78 4.70 -10.99 -15.76
N LEU A 79 4.00 -10.38 -14.79
CA LEU A 79 2.80 -10.95 -14.20
C LEU A 79 1.58 -10.75 -15.10
N SER A 80 0.59 -11.66 -14.99
CA SER A 80 -0.67 -11.49 -15.70
C SER A 80 -1.49 -10.36 -15.07
N LYS A 81 -2.43 -9.81 -15.84
CA LYS A 81 -3.34 -8.78 -15.33
C LYS A 81 -4.18 -9.30 -14.17
N GLU A 82 -4.59 -10.55 -14.21
CA GLU A 82 -5.34 -11.19 -13.12
C GLU A 82 -4.51 -11.24 -11.84
N SER A 83 -3.22 -11.61 -11.94
CA SER A 83 -2.32 -11.64 -10.78
C SER A 83 -2.13 -10.27 -10.17
N ILE A 84 -1.95 -9.23 -11.00
CA ILE A 84 -1.82 -7.84 -10.55
C ILE A 84 -3.10 -7.39 -9.85
N ALA A 85 -4.26 -7.66 -10.43
CA ALA A 85 -5.55 -7.28 -9.85
C ALA A 85 -5.79 -8.00 -8.51
N GLU A 86 -5.40 -9.25 -8.40
CA GLU A 86 -5.53 -10.03 -7.16
C GLU A 86 -4.69 -9.42 -6.04
N ILE A 87 -3.48 -8.99 -6.32
CA ILE A 87 -2.61 -8.33 -5.35
C ILE A 87 -3.25 -7.02 -4.88
N GLY A 88 -3.85 -6.26 -5.77
CA GLY A 88 -4.57 -5.03 -5.43
C GLY A 88 -5.75 -5.28 -4.49
N ILE A 89 -6.52 -6.33 -4.74
CA ILE A 89 -7.65 -6.71 -3.90
C ILE A 89 -7.17 -7.14 -2.51
N LYS A 90 -6.10 -7.91 -2.44
CA LYS A 90 -5.50 -8.31 -1.16
C LYS A 90 -5.02 -7.11 -0.35
N GLY A 91 -4.39 -6.14 -0.99
CA GLY A 91 -3.94 -4.92 -0.33
C GLY A 91 -5.09 -4.06 0.16
N GLN A 92 -6.15 -3.92 -0.63
CA GLN A 92 -7.37 -3.23 -0.23
C GLN A 92 -7.98 -3.89 1.02
N GLN A 93 -8.10 -5.20 1.01
CA GLN A 93 -8.64 -5.94 2.15
C GLN A 93 -7.76 -5.76 3.39
N ARG A 94 -6.45 -5.77 3.21
CA ARG A 94 -5.50 -5.58 4.31
C ARG A 94 -5.67 -4.22 4.98
N LEU A 95 -5.84 -3.16 4.19
CA LEU A 95 -6.08 -1.82 4.75
C LEU A 95 -7.42 -1.71 5.46
N LEU A 96 -8.46 -2.33 4.91
CA LEU A 96 -9.77 -2.38 5.56
C LEU A 96 -9.71 -3.10 6.90
N ASP A 97 -9.00 -4.21 6.99
CA ASP A 97 -8.82 -4.97 8.22
C ASP A 97 -8.11 -4.15 9.29
N ILE A 98 -7.04 -3.43 8.92
CA ILE A 98 -6.30 -2.57 9.84
C ILE A 98 -7.18 -1.42 10.33
N ARG A 99 -7.91 -0.79 9.44
CA ARG A 99 -8.81 0.31 9.77
C ARG A 99 -9.91 -0.14 10.74
N ASN A 100 -10.49 -1.31 10.51
CA ASN A 100 -11.51 -1.86 11.38
C ASN A 100 -10.95 -2.19 12.77
N TYR A 101 -9.72 -2.72 12.83
CA TYR A 101 -9.06 -3.00 14.10
C TYR A 101 -8.81 -1.72 14.90
N GLU A 102 -8.29 -0.67 14.27
CA GLU A 102 -8.05 0.62 14.91
C GLU A 102 -9.35 1.24 15.44
N LYS A 103 -10.41 1.17 14.66
CA LYS A 103 -11.74 1.66 15.07
C LYS A 103 -12.25 0.90 16.28
N SER A 104 -12.14 -0.42 16.29
CA SER A 104 -12.57 -1.25 17.41
C SER A 104 -11.80 -0.95 18.68
N ALA A 105 -10.49 -0.75 18.57
CA ALA A 105 -9.65 -0.37 19.71
C ALA A 105 -10.05 1.00 20.28
N LYS A 106 -10.35 1.97 19.42
CA LYS A 106 -10.84 3.29 19.81
C LYS A 106 -12.19 3.21 20.54
N ASP A 107 -13.12 2.43 20.03
CA ASP A 107 -14.43 2.23 20.63
C ASP A 107 -14.32 1.61 22.04
N ILE A 108 -13.44 0.63 22.21
CA ILE A 108 -13.18 0.01 23.51
C ILE A 108 -12.60 1.03 24.48
N ALA A 109 -11.61 1.80 24.06
CA ALA A 109 -10.98 2.83 24.90
C ALA A 109 -12.02 3.87 25.35
N THR A 110 -12.88 4.33 24.46
CA THR A 110 -13.95 5.28 24.76
C THR A 110 -14.91 4.72 25.80
N LYS A 111 -15.30 3.46 25.67
CA LYS A 111 -16.18 2.80 26.63
C LYS A 111 -15.53 2.69 28.01
N LEU A 112 -14.24 2.38 28.07
CA LEU A 112 -13.50 2.29 29.33
C LEU A 112 -13.41 3.64 30.02
N GLU A 113 -13.20 4.72 29.28
CA GLU A 113 -13.15 6.08 29.82
C GLU A 113 -14.52 6.55 30.38
N ALA A 114 -15.60 6.02 29.84
CA ALA A 114 -16.96 6.36 30.29
C ALA A 114 -17.35 5.66 31.61
N LEU A 115 -16.57 4.66 32.03
CA LEU A 115 -16.80 3.97 33.31
C LEU A 115 -16.19 4.76 34.46
#